data_44f191def6e74c10856a5b601eb49119
#
_entry.id   44f191def6e74c10856a5b601eb49119
#
_cell.length_a   1.000
_cell.length_b   1.000
_cell.length_c   1.000
_cell.angle_alpha   90.00
_cell.angle_beta   90.00
_cell.angle_gamma   90.00
#
_symmetry.space_group_name_H-M   'P 1'
#
loop_
_entity.id
_entity.type
_entity.pdbx_description
1 polymer ?
#
loop_
_entity_poly.entity_id
_entity_poly.type
_entity_poly.pdbx_seq_one_letter_code
_entity_poly.pdbx_strand_id
1 'polypeptide(L)'
;MKMKLEHLRSFEAIARVGHFTRAAEQLYLAQPSLSRQIAALESDLGVALFHRGPSGATLTTAGELLLPIARRMLGDAETAQEQMNELTGLRRGRVRLGAPPTLCVSLVADVLAAFRSAHPGVELHITEGGSRSLVGALNESALDLALVVTRGADPAVQGTELIPLLTEELVVVSATEMPSREEITLEELANIPQVAFNRSYELRMSTDAAFSARGLEPVIAVEGAEMDAVLRFVERGLGVAVVPAMVVIGRPGLRSTRLVNPSLSRTVNLARRHDIAPSAATAAMQEFIFGTVDRLAAPGTELARLVTPTRRR
;
A
#
# COMPACT_ATOMS: atom_id res chain seq x y z
N MET A 1 14.31 -28.23 19.59
CA MET A 1 13.93 -26.85 19.37
C MET A 1 12.51 -26.65 19.94
N LYS A 2 12.34 -25.77 20.92
CA LYS A 2 11.02 -25.53 21.57
C LYS A 2 10.59 -24.07 21.39
N MET A 3 10.77 -23.52 20.19
CA MET A 3 10.33 -22.15 19.90
C MET A 3 8.80 -22.04 20.03
N LYS A 4 8.32 -21.20 20.95
CA LYS A 4 6.89 -20.99 21.19
C LYS A 4 6.40 -19.70 20.56
N LEU A 5 5.14 -19.66 20.10
CA LEU A 5 4.54 -18.43 19.52
C LEU A 5 4.55 -17.26 20.52
N GLU A 6 4.36 -17.54 21.83
CA GLU A 6 4.43 -16.50 22.86
C GLU A 6 5.81 -15.82 22.94
N HIS A 7 6.90 -16.58 22.71
CA HIS A 7 8.27 -16.02 22.66
C HIS A 7 8.48 -15.16 21.43
N LEU A 8 7.90 -15.57 20.27
CA LEU A 8 7.96 -14.78 19.04
C LEU A 8 7.15 -13.48 19.16
N ARG A 9 5.96 -13.50 19.84
CA ARG A 9 5.20 -12.29 20.12
C ARG A 9 6.00 -11.31 20.98
N SER A 10 6.67 -11.81 22.00
CA SER A 10 7.53 -10.98 22.85
C SER A 10 8.72 -10.40 22.10
N PHE A 11 9.33 -11.20 21.23
CA PHE A 11 10.42 -10.76 20.36
C PHE A 11 9.97 -9.66 19.39
N GLU A 12 8.86 -9.87 18.66
CA GLU A 12 8.29 -8.88 17.74
C GLU A 12 7.94 -7.57 18.43
N ALA A 13 7.27 -7.65 19.60
CA ALA A 13 6.88 -6.47 20.35
C ALA A 13 8.09 -5.62 20.79
N ILE A 14 9.17 -6.25 21.25
CA ILE A 14 10.40 -5.53 21.62
C ILE A 14 11.06 -4.94 20.36
N ALA A 15 11.13 -5.68 19.27
CA ALA A 15 11.69 -5.19 18.01
C ALA A 15 10.95 -3.94 17.49
N ARG A 16 9.64 -3.91 17.61
CA ARG A 16 8.78 -2.80 17.20
C ARG A 16 8.88 -1.57 18.11
N VAL A 17 8.95 -1.78 19.43
CA VAL A 17 8.92 -0.70 20.44
C VAL A 17 10.31 -0.17 20.78
N GLY A 18 11.36 -1.00 20.62
CA GLY A 18 12.74 -0.68 20.99
C GLY A 18 13.01 -0.69 22.50
N HIS A 19 12.03 -1.11 23.34
CA HIS A 19 12.13 -1.03 24.78
C HIS A 19 11.42 -2.19 25.49
N PHE A 20 12.15 -2.93 26.34
CA PHE A 20 11.59 -4.08 27.10
C PHE A 20 10.41 -3.72 27.97
N THR A 21 10.52 -2.62 28.73
CA THR A 21 9.42 -2.21 29.65
C THR A 21 8.16 -1.84 28.88
N ARG A 22 8.29 -0.99 27.84
CA ARG A 22 7.14 -0.58 27.02
C ARG A 22 6.51 -1.76 26.26
N ALA A 23 7.33 -2.69 25.76
CA ALA A 23 6.82 -3.91 25.11
C ALA A 23 6.08 -4.81 26.11
N ALA A 24 6.56 -4.95 27.34
CA ALA A 24 5.88 -5.69 28.38
C ALA A 24 4.50 -5.08 28.73
N GLU A 25 4.43 -3.77 28.86
CA GLU A 25 3.17 -3.03 29.07
C GLU A 25 2.16 -3.31 27.95
N GLN A 26 2.59 -3.25 26.67
CA GLN A 26 1.73 -3.53 25.52
C GLN A 26 1.21 -4.96 25.47
N LEU A 27 1.99 -5.92 25.99
CA LEU A 27 1.61 -7.33 26.06
C LEU A 27 0.91 -7.71 27.37
N TYR A 28 0.67 -6.74 28.25
CA TYR A 28 0.11 -6.98 29.60
C TYR A 28 0.93 -7.99 30.40
N LEU A 29 2.27 -7.93 30.28
CA LEU A 29 3.22 -8.79 30.98
C LEU A 29 4.05 -8.00 31.98
N ALA A 30 4.51 -8.68 33.03
CA ALA A 30 5.59 -8.13 33.85
C ALA A 30 6.92 -8.18 33.07
N GLN A 31 7.69 -7.10 33.11
CA GLN A 31 8.99 -6.99 32.39
C GLN A 31 9.94 -8.18 32.68
N PRO A 32 10.05 -8.74 33.92
CA PRO A 32 10.86 -9.94 34.15
C PRO A 32 10.36 -11.19 33.40
N SER A 33 9.05 -11.29 33.18
CA SER A 33 8.46 -12.38 32.42
C SER A 33 8.82 -12.28 30.93
N LEU A 34 8.67 -11.08 30.34
CA LEU A 34 9.08 -10.80 28.99
C LEU A 34 10.58 -11.11 28.77
N SER A 35 11.43 -10.63 29.69
CA SER A 35 12.88 -10.89 29.62
C SER A 35 13.20 -12.39 29.69
N ARG A 36 12.51 -13.19 30.49
CA ARG A 36 12.67 -14.64 30.53
C ARG A 36 12.25 -15.31 29.23
N GLN A 37 11.17 -14.86 28.61
CA GLN A 37 10.74 -15.39 27.30
C GLN A 37 11.78 -15.15 26.21
N ILE A 38 12.38 -13.94 26.18
CA ILE A 38 13.46 -13.65 25.24
C ILE A 38 14.72 -14.48 25.55
N ALA A 39 15.13 -14.58 26.79
CA ALA A 39 16.28 -15.40 27.18
C ALA A 39 16.07 -16.88 26.80
N ALA A 40 14.85 -17.42 26.93
CA ALA A 40 14.50 -18.77 26.50
C ALA A 40 14.58 -18.90 24.98
N LEU A 41 14.11 -17.90 24.20
CA LEU A 41 14.19 -17.89 22.74
C LEU A 41 15.65 -17.82 22.27
N GLU A 42 16.47 -16.94 22.83
CA GLU A 42 17.89 -16.81 22.56
C GLU A 42 18.65 -18.10 22.90
N SER A 43 18.32 -18.73 24.01
CA SER A 43 18.87 -20.04 24.41
C SER A 43 18.50 -21.17 23.45
N ASP A 44 17.23 -21.21 23.01
CA ASP A 44 16.74 -22.23 22.05
C ASP A 44 17.41 -22.07 20.67
N LEU A 45 17.74 -20.86 20.26
CA LEU A 45 18.38 -20.52 18.99
C LEU A 45 19.93 -20.51 19.07
N GLY A 46 20.50 -20.43 20.28
CA GLY A 46 21.94 -20.39 20.51
C GLY A 46 22.59 -19.05 20.16
N VAL A 47 21.81 -17.98 19.94
CA VAL A 47 22.30 -16.65 19.55
C VAL A 47 21.51 -15.55 20.24
N ALA A 48 22.18 -14.42 20.52
CA ALA A 48 21.50 -13.22 21.02
C ALA A 48 20.72 -12.52 19.89
N LEU A 49 19.51 -12.06 20.20
CA LEU A 49 18.62 -11.38 19.25
C LEU A 49 18.62 -9.87 19.45
N PHE A 50 18.98 -9.40 20.64
CA PHE A 50 19.01 -7.98 20.98
C PHE A 50 20.36 -7.54 21.54
N HIS A 51 20.80 -6.36 21.13
CA HIS A 51 21.74 -5.53 21.88
C HIS A 51 20.96 -4.75 22.93
N ARG A 52 21.35 -4.88 24.19
CA ARG A 52 20.72 -4.18 25.33
C ARG A 52 21.60 -3.02 25.75
N GLY A 53 21.04 -1.82 25.83
CA GLY A 53 21.77 -0.61 26.22
C GLY A 53 20.91 0.37 27.01
N PRO A 54 21.50 1.47 27.52
CA PRO A 54 20.79 2.49 28.27
C PRO A 54 19.67 3.18 27.46
N SER A 55 19.83 3.21 26.12
CA SER A 55 18.86 3.80 25.18
C SER A 55 17.76 2.85 24.74
N GLY A 56 17.75 1.59 25.21
CA GLY A 56 16.75 0.59 24.84
C GLY A 56 17.34 -0.70 24.30
N ALA A 57 16.60 -1.33 23.38
CA ALA A 57 16.97 -2.58 22.72
C ALA A 57 17.00 -2.37 21.19
N THR A 58 18.09 -2.79 20.55
CA THR A 58 18.21 -2.85 19.09
C THR A 58 18.45 -4.28 18.65
N LEU A 59 18.04 -4.65 17.45
CA LEU A 59 18.24 -5.98 16.92
C LEU A 59 19.73 -6.25 16.66
N THR A 60 20.16 -7.50 16.90
CA THR A 60 21.39 -8.05 16.34
C THR A 60 21.15 -8.48 14.89
N THR A 61 22.20 -8.81 14.15
CA THR A 61 22.05 -9.42 12.81
C THR A 61 21.16 -10.67 12.83
N ALA A 62 21.26 -11.50 13.89
CA ALA A 62 20.37 -12.65 14.06
C ALA A 62 18.92 -12.23 14.33
N GLY A 63 18.71 -11.15 15.09
CA GLY A 63 17.39 -10.56 15.32
C GLY A 63 16.78 -10.01 14.03
N GLU A 64 17.56 -9.31 13.20
CA GLU A 64 17.11 -8.80 11.90
C GLU A 64 16.70 -9.94 10.95
N LEU A 65 17.43 -11.03 10.91
CA LEU A 65 17.09 -12.22 10.12
C LEU A 65 15.84 -12.94 10.65
N LEU A 66 15.66 -12.99 11.97
CA LEU A 66 14.51 -13.66 12.57
C LEU A 66 13.21 -12.85 12.45
N LEU A 67 13.28 -11.51 12.46
CA LEU A 67 12.09 -10.66 12.55
C LEU A 67 11.05 -10.91 11.45
N PRO A 68 11.40 -10.95 10.15
CA PRO A 68 10.41 -11.23 9.10
C PRO A 68 9.84 -12.64 9.22
N ILE A 69 10.65 -13.63 9.63
CA ILE A 69 10.20 -15.01 9.84
C ILE A 69 9.23 -15.10 11.03
N ALA A 70 9.55 -14.43 12.14
CA ALA A 70 8.71 -14.40 13.33
C ALA A 70 7.35 -13.77 13.04
N ARG A 71 7.33 -12.64 12.34
CA ARG A 71 6.10 -11.96 11.89
C ARG A 71 5.24 -12.87 11.03
N ARG A 72 5.86 -13.54 10.05
CA ARG A 72 5.18 -14.50 9.20
C ARG A 72 4.55 -15.64 9.99
N MET A 73 5.31 -16.28 10.92
CA MET A 73 4.80 -17.37 11.76
C MET A 73 3.62 -16.92 12.65
N LEU A 74 3.68 -15.70 13.20
CA LEU A 74 2.61 -15.13 14.01
C LEU A 74 1.36 -14.86 13.17
N GLY A 75 1.51 -14.25 12.00
CA GLY A 75 0.40 -13.97 11.08
C GLY A 75 -0.25 -15.24 10.52
N ASP A 76 0.55 -16.26 10.19
CA ASP A 76 0.03 -17.55 9.73
C ASP A 76 -0.77 -18.27 10.85
N ALA A 77 -0.32 -18.18 12.10
CA ALA A 77 -1.05 -18.72 13.24
C ALA A 77 -2.38 -17.96 13.48
N GLU A 78 -2.40 -16.63 13.29
CA GLU A 78 -3.61 -15.82 13.37
C GLU A 78 -4.59 -16.20 12.25
N THR A 79 -4.11 -16.30 11.00
CA THR A 79 -4.93 -16.72 9.86
C THR A 79 -5.54 -18.10 10.07
N ALA A 80 -4.76 -19.06 10.58
CA ALA A 80 -5.28 -20.40 10.90
C ALA A 80 -6.38 -20.33 11.96
N GLN A 81 -6.21 -19.51 13.00
CA GLN A 81 -7.24 -19.34 14.05
C GLN A 81 -8.52 -18.70 13.47
N GLU A 82 -8.38 -17.71 12.59
CA GLU A 82 -9.51 -17.07 11.91
C GLU A 82 -10.29 -18.07 11.05
N GLN A 83 -9.61 -18.88 10.25
CA GLN A 83 -10.23 -19.92 9.44
C GLN A 83 -10.98 -20.97 10.29
N MET A 84 -10.43 -21.37 11.45
CA MET A 84 -11.11 -22.29 12.37
C MET A 84 -12.37 -21.65 12.99
N ASN A 85 -12.30 -20.37 13.34
CA ASN A 85 -13.44 -19.62 13.87
C ASN A 85 -14.58 -19.50 12.85
N GLU A 86 -14.26 -19.35 11.56
CA GLU A 86 -15.24 -19.34 10.46
C GLU A 86 -16.02 -20.65 10.36
N LEU A 87 -15.33 -21.79 10.51
CA LEU A 87 -15.97 -23.13 10.50
C LEU A 87 -16.98 -23.31 11.64
N THR A 88 -16.80 -22.60 12.75
CA THR A 88 -17.72 -22.63 13.91
C THR A 88 -18.86 -21.63 13.81
N GLY A 89 -19.02 -20.95 12.65
CA GLY A 89 -20.12 -20.03 12.37
C GLY A 89 -19.97 -18.63 12.99
N LEU A 90 -18.82 -18.29 13.51
CA LEU A 90 -18.51 -16.94 14.02
C LEU A 90 -18.31 -16.00 12.82
N ARG A 91 -19.34 -15.20 12.51
CA ARG A 91 -19.34 -14.18 11.44
C ARG A 91 -18.51 -12.93 11.82
N ARG A 92 -17.35 -13.12 12.43
CA ARG A 92 -16.40 -12.07 12.80
C ARG A 92 -15.07 -12.42 12.16
N GLY A 93 -14.57 -11.53 11.32
CA GLY A 93 -13.27 -11.67 10.68
C GLY A 93 -12.53 -10.35 10.74
N ARG A 94 -11.30 -10.36 10.29
CA ARG A 94 -10.47 -9.19 10.10
C ARG A 94 -9.93 -9.18 8.67
N VAL A 95 -9.80 -8.01 8.07
CA VAL A 95 -9.11 -7.81 6.79
C VAL A 95 -8.09 -6.70 6.94
N ARG A 96 -6.83 -7.03 6.66
CA ARG A 96 -5.69 -6.09 6.61
C ARG A 96 -5.36 -5.81 5.15
N LEU A 97 -5.77 -4.65 4.65
CA LEU A 97 -5.57 -4.23 3.27
C LEU A 97 -4.48 -3.16 3.19
N GLY A 98 -3.47 -3.37 2.36
CA GLY A 98 -2.47 -2.38 2.01
C GLY A 98 -2.80 -1.67 0.70
N ALA A 99 -2.52 -0.36 0.61
CA ALA A 99 -2.65 0.35 -0.66
C ALA A 99 -1.76 1.60 -0.71
N PRO A 100 -1.30 2.02 -1.91
CA PRO A 100 -0.68 3.33 -2.09
C PRO A 100 -1.66 4.46 -1.78
N PRO A 101 -1.18 5.61 -1.26
CA PRO A 101 -2.03 6.76 -0.93
C PRO A 101 -2.96 7.17 -2.09
N THR A 102 -2.48 7.12 -3.33
CA THR A 102 -3.28 7.43 -4.52
C THR A 102 -4.50 6.52 -4.70
N LEU A 103 -4.39 5.25 -4.30
CA LEU A 103 -5.49 4.29 -4.37
C LEU A 103 -6.39 4.39 -3.13
N CYS A 104 -5.85 4.81 -1.99
CA CYS A 104 -6.67 5.03 -0.78
C CYS A 104 -7.72 6.13 -1.01
N VAL A 105 -7.33 7.23 -1.66
CA VAL A 105 -8.25 8.36 -1.92
C VAL A 105 -9.15 8.16 -3.16
N SER A 106 -8.95 7.11 -3.95
CA SER A 106 -9.72 6.87 -5.18
C SER A 106 -10.53 5.59 -5.15
N LEU A 107 -9.87 4.43 -5.11
CA LEU A 107 -10.50 3.11 -5.21
C LEU A 107 -10.90 2.54 -3.85
N VAL A 108 -9.99 2.63 -2.86
CA VAL A 108 -10.15 1.92 -1.57
C VAL A 108 -11.32 2.48 -0.77
N ALA A 109 -11.53 3.79 -0.80
CA ALA A 109 -12.64 4.42 -0.07
C ALA A 109 -14.00 3.82 -0.50
N ASP A 110 -14.25 3.66 -1.81
CA ASP A 110 -15.47 3.09 -2.35
C ASP A 110 -15.59 1.59 -2.04
N VAL A 111 -14.49 0.85 -2.13
CA VAL A 111 -14.43 -0.57 -1.75
C VAL A 111 -14.82 -0.76 -0.29
N LEU A 112 -14.21 0.01 0.61
CA LEU A 112 -14.45 -0.09 2.05
C LEU A 112 -15.86 0.31 2.43
N ALA A 113 -16.42 1.35 1.82
CA ALA A 113 -17.80 1.78 2.06
C ALA A 113 -18.79 0.68 1.67
N ALA A 114 -18.63 0.08 0.49
CA ALA A 114 -19.48 -1.01 0.02
C ALA A 114 -19.30 -2.26 0.88
N PHE A 115 -18.06 -2.65 1.19
CA PHE A 115 -17.76 -3.83 2.01
C PHE A 115 -18.32 -3.69 3.44
N ARG A 116 -18.10 -2.54 4.08
CA ARG A 116 -18.58 -2.29 5.45
C ARG A 116 -20.10 -2.37 5.56
N SER A 117 -20.82 -1.90 4.53
CA SER A 117 -22.28 -1.99 4.46
C SER A 117 -22.75 -3.43 4.43
N ALA A 118 -22.08 -4.31 3.65
CA ALA A 118 -22.44 -5.72 3.50
C ALA A 118 -21.93 -6.60 4.66
N HIS A 119 -20.80 -6.24 5.26
CA HIS A 119 -20.11 -7.01 6.31
C HIS A 119 -19.79 -6.17 7.56
N PRO A 120 -20.80 -5.65 8.29
CA PRO A 120 -20.58 -4.72 9.41
C PRO A 120 -19.83 -5.33 10.58
N GLY A 121 -19.78 -6.68 10.70
CA GLY A 121 -19.08 -7.40 11.75
C GLY A 121 -17.58 -7.67 11.48
N VAL A 122 -17.07 -7.33 10.28
CA VAL A 122 -15.67 -7.53 9.90
C VAL A 122 -14.85 -6.31 10.32
N GLU A 123 -13.72 -6.56 11.00
CA GLU A 123 -12.75 -5.53 11.37
C GLU A 123 -11.85 -5.20 10.16
N LEU A 124 -11.67 -3.91 9.87
CA LEU A 124 -10.91 -3.42 8.72
C LEU A 124 -9.69 -2.64 9.19
N HIS A 125 -8.52 -3.04 8.72
CA HIS A 125 -7.26 -2.34 8.93
C HIS A 125 -6.66 -1.94 7.58
N ILE A 126 -6.32 -0.66 7.45
CA ILE A 126 -5.70 -0.11 6.24
C ILE A 126 -4.28 0.34 6.56
N THR A 127 -3.35 -0.04 5.68
CA THR A 127 -1.96 0.39 5.73
C THR A 127 -1.62 1.10 4.43
N GLU A 128 -1.22 2.36 4.54
CA GLU A 128 -0.71 3.12 3.40
C GLU A 128 0.79 2.90 3.24
N GLY A 129 1.25 2.75 1.99
CA GLY A 129 2.67 2.58 1.70
C GLY A 129 2.98 2.47 0.22
N GLY A 130 4.26 2.48 -0.12
CA GLY A 130 4.72 2.20 -1.48
C GLY A 130 4.58 0.71 -1.81
N SER A 131 4.40 0.37 -3.09
CA SER A 131 4.15 -1.00 -3.57
C SER A 131 5.16 -2.01 -3.03
N ARG A 132 6.46 -1.65 -2.98
CA ARG A 132 7.51 -2.55 -2.45
C ARG A 132 7.34 -2.87 -0.97
N SER A 133 7.03 -1.86 -0.14
CA SER A 133 6.83 -2.08 1.31
C SER A 133 5.56 -2.87 1.59
N LEU A 134 4.50 -2.67 0.80
CA LEU A 134 3.25 -3.43 0.92
C LEU A 134 3.44 -4.90 0.58
N VAL A 135 4.22 -5.21 -0.47
CA VAL A 135 4.60 -6.60 -0.79
C VAL A 135 5.45 -7.21 0.32
N GLY A 136 6.39 -6.47 0.89
CA GLY A 136 7.13 -6.90 2.08
C GLY A 136 6.20 -7.27 3.24
N ALA A 137 5.23 -6.41 3.53
CA ALA A 137 4.23 -6.62 4.59
C ALA A 137 3.32 -7.85 4.32
N LEU A 138 2.96 -8.13 3.05
CA LEU A 138 2.27 -9.37 2.67
C LEU A 138 3.13 -10.60 2.99
N ASN A 139 4.40 -10.60 2.61
CA ASN A 139 5.32 -11.70 2.83
C ASN A 139 5.62 -11.94 4.33
N GLU A 140 5.51 -10.90 5.15
CA GLU A 140 5.59 -10.96 6.62
C GLU A 140 4.24 -11.30 7.28
N SER A 141 3.18 -11.58 6.50
CA SER A 141 1.80 -11.81 7.00
C SER A 141 1.22 -10.65 7.83
N ALA A 142 1.76 -9.45 7.65
CA ALA A 142 1.22 -8.22 8.25
C ALA A 142 0.00 -7.69 7.48
N LEU A 143 -0.16 -8.10 6.22
CA LEU A 143 -1.32 -7.81 5.36
C LEU A 143 -1.91 -9.11 4.81
N ASP A 144 -3.21 -9.08 4.52
CA ASP A 144 -3.94 -10.18 3.86
C ASP A 144 -4.03 -9.94 2.35
N LEU A 145 -4.23 -8.69 1.96
CA LEU A 145 -4.28 -8.21 0.57
C LEU A 145 -3.51 -6.90 0.45
N ALA A 146 -2.99 -6.62 -0.73
CA ALA A 146 -2.48 -5.29 -1.05
C ALA A 146 -2.85 -4.88 -2.48
N LEU A 147 -3.20 -3.63 -2.66
CA LEU A 147 -3.19 -3.01 -3.97
C LEU A 147 -1.77 -2.51 -4.23
N VAL A 148 -1.22 -2.86 -5.37
CA VAL A 148 0.14 -2.45 -5.75
C VAL A 148 0.16 -1.94 -7.18
N VAL A 149 1.08 -1.03 -7.45
CA VAL A 149 1.26 -0.44 -8.76
C VAL A 149 2.50 -1.02 -9.41
N THR A 150 2.38 -1.47 -10.66
CA THR A 150 3.51 -1.91 -11.48
C THR A 150 3.60 -1.08 -12.76
N ARG A 151 4.79 -1.05 -13.36
CA ARG A 151 5.08 -0.40 -14.63
C ARG A 151 5.91 -1.33 -15.49
N GLY A 152 5.36 -1.74 -16.63
CA GLY A 152 6.02 -2.74 -17.46
C GLY A 152 6.12 -4.11 -16.79
N ALA A 153 7.12 -4.89 -17.17
CA ALA A 153 7.41 -6.19 -16.58
C ALA A 153 8.25 -6.01 -15.30
N ASP A 154 7.63 -5.58 -14.20
CA ASP A 154 8.28 -5.68 -12.90
C ASP A 154 8.50 -7.16 -12.56
N PRO A 155 9.68 -7.54 -12.05
CA PRO A 155 9.94 -8.93 -11.70
C PRO A 155 8.93 -9.41 -10.66
N ALA A 156 8.36 -10.59 -10.90
CA ALA A 156 7.46 -11.25 -9.95
C ALA A 156 8.13 -11.29 -8.57
N VAL A 157 7.50 -10.69 -7.58
CA VAL A 157 8.02 -10.75 -6.22
C VAL A 157 7.79 -12.16 -5.68
N GLN A 158 8.87 -12.87 -5.31
CA GLN A 158 8.77 -14.23 -4.77
C GLN A 158 7.74 -14.31 -3.64
N GLY A 159 6.86 -15.30 -3.69
CA GLY A 159 5.88 -15.57 -2.65
C GLY A 159 4.56 -14.81 -2.81
N THR A 160 4.44 -13.90 -3.79
CA THR A 160 3.26 -13.07 -4.01
C THR A 160 2.66 -13.33 -5.39
N GLU A 161 1.36 -13.57 -5.45
CA GLU A 161 0.57 -13.58 -6.68
C GLU A 161 0.08 -12.16 -6.97
N LEU A 162 0.31 -11.69 -8.19
CA LEU A 162 -0.23 -10.41 -8.69
C LEU A 162 -1.37 -10.69 -9.66
N ILE A 163 -2.55 -10.16 -9.34
CA ILE A 163 -3.75 -10.24 -10.18
C ILE A 163 -3.97 -8.86 -10.79
N PRO A 164 -3.71 -8.67 -12.09
CA PRO A 164 -3.93 -7.38 -12.73
C PRO A 164 -5.41 -6.99 -12.68
N LEU A 165 -5.70 -5.77 -12.23
CA LEU A 165 -7.04 -5.22 -12.11
C LEU A 165 -7.38 -4.30 -13.27
N LEU A 166 -6.57 -3.25 -13.43
CA LEU A 166 -6.74 -2.24 -14.46
C LEU A 166 -5.42 -1.56 -14.81
N THR A 167 -5.38 -0.98 -16.01
CA THR A 167 -4.36 0.00 -16.41
C THR A 167 -4.98 1.39 -16.40
N GLU A 168 -4.30 2.35 -15.80
CA GLU A 168 -4.74 3.73 -15.61
C GLU A 168 -3.75 4.69 -16.25
N GLU A 169 -4.25 5.66 -17.02
CA GLU A 169 -3.43 6.74 -17.56
C GLU A 169 -3.06 7.76 -16.48
N LEU A 170 -1.88 8.36 -16.61
CA LEU A 170 -1.51 9.56 -15.88
C LEU A 170 -1.97 10.78 -16.69
N VAL A 171 -2.62 11.71 -16.00
CA VAL A 171 -3.14 12.94 -16.61
C VAL A 171 -2.47 14.16 -15.98
N VAL A 172 -2.47 15.26 -16.70
CA VAL A 172 -2.07 16.57 -16.16
C VAL A 172 -3.31 17.23 -15.58
N VAL A 173 -3.25 17.63 -14.30
CA VAL A 173 -4.32 18.38 -13.66
C VAL A 173 -3.97 19.85 -13.55
N SER A 174 -4.98 20.71 -13.77
CA SER A 174 -4.91 22.16 -13.65
C SER A 174 -6.13 22.69 -12.91
N ALA A 175 -6.06 23.91 -12.39
CA ALA A 175 -7.25 24.64 -11.93
C ALA A 175 -8.22 24.85 -13.09
N THR A 176 -9.53 24.85 -12.80
CA THR A 176 -10.58 25.05 -13.82
C THR A 176 -10.52 26.41 -14.50
N GLU A 177 -9.92 27.40 -13.86
CA GLU A 177 -9.73 28.76 -14.39
C GLU A 177 -8.64 28.85 -15.48
N MET A 178 -7.76 27.82 -15.57
CA MET A 178 -6.76 27.75 -16.62
C MET A 178 -7.39 27.41 -17.98
N PRO A 179 -6.78 27.83 -19.12
CA PRO A 179 -7.29 27.48 -20.45
C PRO A 179 -7.48 25.98 -20.61
N SER A 180 -8.64 25.59 -21.16
CA SER A 180 -8.95 24.19 -21.41
C SER A 180 -8.09 23.63 -22.55
N ARG A 181 -7.50 22.44 -22.32
CA ARG A 181 -6.81 21.66 -23.34
C ARG A 181 -7.28 20.22 -23.23
N GLU A 182 -7.45 19.53 -24.36
CA GLU A 182 -7.78 18.11 -24.37
C GLU A 182 -6.54 17.26 -24.19
N GLU A 183 -5.42 17.67 -24.80
CA GLU A 183 -4.15 16.96 -24.78
C GLU A 183 -2.98 17.92 -24.55
N ILE A 184 -1.90 17.38 -23.98
CA ILE A 184 -0.64 18.08 -23.74
C ILE A 184 0.54 17.10 -23.91
N THR A 185 1.64 17.57 -24.51
CA THR A 185 2.89 16.78 -24.63
C THR A 185 3.82 17.02 -23.44
N LEU A 186 4.85 16.18 -23.30
CA LEU A 186 5.88 16.41 -22.27
C LEU A 186 6.69 17.69 -22.53
N GLU A 187 6.94 18.01 -23.80
CA GLU A 187 7.66 19.22 -24.23
C GLU A 187 6.89 20.48 -23.84
N GLU A 188 5.57 20.50 -24.04
CA GLU A 188 4.71 21.60 -23.60
C GLU A 188 4.63 21.68 -22.08
N LEU A 189 4.45 20.52 -21.42
CA LEU A 189 4.35 20.42 -19.96
C LEU A 189 5.63 20.89 -19.26
N ALA A 190 6.81 20.63 -19.84
CA ALA A 190 8.10 21.05 -19.26
C ALA A 190 8.19 22.56 -19.04
N ASN A 191 7.47 23.36 -19.85
CA ASN A 191 7.48 24.82 -19.79
C ASN A 191 6.39 25.41 -18.87
N ILE A 192 5.55 24.58 -18.27
CA ILE A 192 4.49 25.02 -17.35
C ILE A 192 4.95 24.78 -15.90
N PRO A 193 4.79 25.75 -15.00
CA PRO A 193 5.11 25.55 -13.57
C PRO A 193 4.37 24.35 -13.00
N GLN A 194 5.11 23.42 -12.37
CA GLN A 194 4.56 22.18 -11.84
C GLN A 194 4.61 22.14 -10.32
N VAL A 195 3.58 21.56 -9.74
CA VAL A 195 3.54 21.10 -8.35
C VAL A 195 3.96 19.64 -8.34
N ALA A 196 5.13 19.34 -7.80
CA ALA A 196 5.75 18.04 -7.87
C ALA A 196 5.72 17.32 -6.53
N PHE A 197 5.53 16.00 -6.57
CA PHE A 197 5.63 15.14 -5.40
C PHE A 197 7.05 15.08 -4.85
N ASN A 198 7.20 14.56 -3.63
CA ASN A 198 8.49 14.21 -3.06
C ASN A 198 9.24 13.22 -3.98
N ARG A 199 10.56 13.34 -4.07
CA ARG A 199 11.42 12.49 -4.94
C ARG A 199 11.39 11.00 -4.58
N SER A 200 11.03 10.64 -3.36
CA SER A 200 10.84 9.25 -2.95
C SER A 200 9.52 8.64 -3.44
N TYR A 201 8.62 9.44 -4.00
CA TYR A 201 7.32 8.98 -4.47
C TYR A 201 7.45 8.27 -5.82
N GLU A 202 6.89 7.06 -5.95
CA GLU A 202 6.99 6.26 -7.19
C GLU A 202 6.48 7.01 -8.42
N LEU A 203 5.43 7.81 -8.26
CA LEU A 203 4.87 8.64 -9.34
C LEU A 203 5.86 9.71 -9.79
N ARG A 204 6.55 10.39 -8.85
CA ARG A 204 7.58 11.38 -9.17
C ARG A 204 8.74 10.75 -9.93
N MET A 205 9.26 9.62 -9.47
CA MET A 205 10.33 8.91 -10.16
C MET A 205 9.96 8.57 -11.62
N SER A 206 8.69 8.21 -11.86
CA SER A 206 8.18 7.90 -13.19
C SER A 206 8.13 9.11 -14.12
N THR A 207 7.61 10.23 -13.63
CA THR A 207 7.52 11.47 -14.41
C THR A 207 8.91 12.03 -14.69
N ASP A 208 9.81 12.03 -13.70
CA ASP A 208 11.20 12.45 -13.88
C ASP A 208 11.93 11.59 -14.92
N ALA A 209 11.72 10.26 -14.88
CA ALA A 209 12.30 9.36 -15.89
C ALA A 209 11.78 9.67 -17.30
N ALA A 210 10.49 10.02 -17.46
CA ALA A 210 9.90 10.38 -18.74
C ALA A 210 10.48 11.69 -19.28
N PHE A 211 10.65 12.72 -18.44
CA PHE A 211 11.30 13.98 -18.82
C PHE A 211 12.77 13.76 -19.20
N SER A 212 13.52 13.03 -18.34
CA SER A 212 14.94 12.74 -18.59
C SER A 212 15.18 11.97 -19.88
N ALA A 213 14.30 11.00 -20.21
CA ALA A 213 14.39 10.24 -21.46
C ALA A 213 14.24 11.11 -22.72
N ARG A 214 13.67 12.32 -22.58
CA ARG A 214 13.52 13.33 -23.65
C ARG A 214 14.52 14.48 -23.55
N GLY A 215 15.42 14.45 -22.54
CA GLY A 215 16.33 15.56 -22.26
C GLY A 215 15.63 16.84 -21.81
N LEU A 216 14.46 16.72 -21.21
CA LEU A 216 13.64 17.85 -20.74
C LEU A 216 13.87 18.10 -19.26
N GLU A 217 13.89 19.36 -18.86
CA GLU A 217 13.93 19.79 -17.46
C GLU A 217 12.63 20.55 -17.14
N PRO A 218 11.72 19.97 -16.32
CA PRO A 218 10.45 20.60 -15.99
C PRO A 218 10.64 21.78 -15.03
N VAL A 219 9.85 22.84 -15.22
CA VAL A 219 9.80 23.98 -14.30
C VAL A 219 9.03 23.57 -13.04
N ILE A 220 9.71 23.43 -11.91
CA ILE A 220 9.07 23.07 -10.62
C ILE A 220 8.79 24.34 -9.83
N ALA A 221 7.51 24.64 -9.58
CA ALA A 221 7.06 25.74 -8.74
C ALA A 221 7.03 25.36 -7.25
N VAL A 222 6.59 24.13 -6.94
CA VAL A 222 6.51 23.58 -5.58
C VAL A 222 6.95 22.13 -5.61
N GLU A 223 7.76 21.69 -4.64
CA GLU A 223 8.22 20.30 -4.50
C GLU A 223 8.00 19.79 -3.08
N GLY A 224 7.71 18.50 -2.94
CA GLY A 224 7.73 17.79 -1.65
C GLY A 224 6.37 17.57 -1.00
N ALA A 225 5.27 17.88 -1.70
CA ALA A 225 3.92 17.68 -1.17
C ALA A 225 3.40 16.24 -1.38
N GLU A 226 2.48 15.81 -0.52
CA GLU A 226 1.69 14.58 -0.65
C GLU A 226 0.45 14.83 -1.53
N MET A 227 -0.25 13.74 -1.93
CA MET A 227 -1.31 13.79 -2.96
C MET A 227 -2.37 14.88 -2.72
N ASP A 228 -2.98 14.93 -1.54
CA ASP A 228 -4.05 15.90 -1.26
C ASP A 228 -3.52 17.35 -1.25
N ALA A 229 -2.30 17.55 -0.76
CA ALA A 229 -1.66 18.88 -0.78
C ALA A 229 -1.33 19.29 -2.23
N VAL A 230 -0.80 18.37 -3.06
CA VAL A 230 -0.55 18.64 -4.50
C VAL A 230 -1.84 19.08 -5.19
N LEU A 231 -2.91 18.31 -5.05
CA LEU A 231 -4.19 18.64 -5.68
C LEU A 231 -4.73 19.99 -5.18
N ARG A 232 -4.60 20.27 -3.89
CA ARG A 232 -5.01 21.56 -3.32
C ARG A 232 -4.18 22.73 -3.83
N PHE A 233 -2.89 22.58 -3.99
CA PHE A 233 -2.02 23.61 -4.57
C PHE A 233 -2.36 23.87 -6.04
N VAL A 234 -2.67 22.81 -6.81
CA VAL A 234 -3.14 22.95 -8.19
C VAL A 234 -4.48 23.69 -8.24
N GLU A 235 -5.46 23.35 -7.38
CA GLU A 235 -6.73 24.06 -7.28
C GLU A 235 -6.56 25.56 -6.98
N ARG A 236 -5.50 25.93 -6.28
CA ARG A 236 -5.15 27.32 -5.96
C ARG A 236 -4.30 28.02 -7.04
N GLY A 237 -4.06 27.35 -8.18
CA GLY A 237 -3.36 27.93 -9.32
C GLY A 237 -1.84 28.03 -9.17
N LEU A 238 -1.21 27.27 -8.22
CA LEU A 238 0.25 27.30 -8.05
C LEU A 238 1.00 26.64 -9.20
N GLY A 239 0.32 25.91 -10.06
CA GLY A 239 0.86 25.21 -11.20
C GLY A 239 -0.03 24.04 -11.61
N VAL A 240 0.54 23.13 -12.41
CA VAL A 240 -0.09 21.88 -12.84
C VAL A 240 0.59 20.68 -12.19
N ALA A 241 -0.05 19.52 -12.16
CA ALA A 241 0.58 18.30 -11.65
C ALA A 241 0.25 17.09 -12.54
N VAL A 242 1.16 16.11 -12.61
CA VAL A 242 0.90 14.81 -13.22
C VAL A 242 0.39 13.85 -12.16
N VAL A 243 -0.82 13.35 -12.33
CA VAL A 243 -1.50 12.49 -11.35
C VAL A 243 -2.21 11.32 -12.04
N PRO A 244 -2.51 10.23 -11.34
CA PRO A 244 -3.37 9.17 -11.85
C PRO A 244 -4.79 9.69 -12.11
N ALA A 245 -5.43 9.24 -13.18
CA ALA A 245 -6.75 9.74 -13.59
C ALA A 245 -7.82 9.55 -12.51
N MET A 246 -7.78 8.45 -11.76
CA MET A 246 -8.78 8.15 -10.73
C MET A 246 -8.81 9.15 -9.56
N VAL A 247 -7.72 9.87 -9.26
CA VAL A 247 -7.70 10.82 -8.12
C VAL A 247 -8.40 12.15 -8.45
N VAL A 248 -8.77 12.38 -9.71
CA VAL A 248 -9.43 13.60 -10.16
C VAL A 248 -10.95 13.52 -10.08
N ILE A 249 -11.50 12.31 -10.00
CA ILE A 249 -12.95 12.08 -9.94
C ILE A 249 -13.56 12.80 -8.75
N GLY A 250 -14.71 13.46 -9.01
CA GLY A 250 -15.45 14.17 -7.96
C GLY A 250 -14.77 15.44 -7.44
N ARG A 251 -13.76 15.95 -8.15
CA ARG A 251 -13.06 17.19 -7.83
C ARG A 251 -13.39 18.32 -8.83
N PRO A 252 -14.50 19.03 -8.65
CA PRO A 252 -14.97 20.05 -9.61
C PRO A 252 -14.03 21.24 -9.75
N GLY A 253 -13.11 21.46 -8.80
CA GLY A 253 -12.07 22.50 -8.85
C GLY A 253 -10.89 22.16 -9.74
N LEU A 254 -10.82 20.94 -10.28
CA LEU A 254 -9.75 20.47 -11.12
C LEU A 254 -10.25 20.09 -12.51
N ARG A 255 -9.38 20.29 -13.50
CA ARG A 255 -9.57 19.83 -14.88
C ARG A 255 -8.41 18.89 -15.25
N SER A 256 -8.74 17.75 -15.85
CA SER A 256 -7.74 16.82 -16.39
C SER A 256 -7.47 17.11 -17.85
N THR A 257 -6.20 17.04 -18.25
CA THR A 257 -5.70 17.10 -19.62
C THR A 257 -4.93 15.81 -19.88
N ARG A 258 -5.19 15.15 -21.01
CA ARG A 258 -4.53 13.89 -21.35
C ARG A 258 -3.06 14.14 -21.72
N LEU A 259 -2.14 13.40 -21.11
CA LEU A 259 -0.72 13.44 -21.47
C LEU A 259 -0.47 12.54 -22.66
N VAL A 260 0.10 13.10 -23.73
CA VAL A 260 0.39 12.39 -24.97
C VAL A 260 1.87 12.56 -25.39
N ASN A 261 2.36 11.65 -26.21
CA ASN A 261 3.72 11.67 -26.78
C ASN A 261 4.87 11.86 -25.76
N PRO A 262 5.09 10.89 -24.83
CA PRO A 262 4.37 9.62 -24.67
C PRO A 262 3.19 9.76 -23.71
N SER A 263 2.17 8.90 -23.85
CA SER A 263 1.24 8.64 -22.76
C SER A 263 1.94 7.88 -21.64
N LEU A 264 1.67 8.26 -20.41
CA LEU A 264 2.16 7.55 -19.23
C LEU A 264 1.02 6.78 -18.59
N SER A 265 1.27 5.55 -18.18
CA SER A 265 0.28 4.71 -17.51
C SER A 265 0.91 3.87 -16.41
N ARG A 266 0.04 3.32 -15.56
CA ARG A 266 0.42 2.37 -14.51
C ARG A 266 -0.61 1.24 -14.46
N THR A 267 -0.17 0.04 -14.08
CA THR A 267 -1.07 -1.08 -13.82
C THR A 267 -1.31 -1.22 -12.33
N VAL A 268 -2.58 -1.24 -11.94
CA VAL A 268 -3.01 -1.54 -10.57
C VAL A 268 -3.26 -3.04 -10.50
N ASN A 269 -2.64 -3.69 -9.51
CA ASN A 269 -2.76 -5.12 -9.27
C ASN A 269 -3.28 -5.35 -7.84
N LEU A 270 -4.04 -6.42 -7.67
CA LEU A 270 -4.27 -7.02 -6.37
C LEU A 270 -3.15 -8.02 -6.10
N ALA A 271 -2.44 -7.81 -5.02
CA ALA A 271 -1.38 -8.68 -4.54
C ALA A 271 -1.86 -9.50 -3.34
N ARG A 272 -1.54 -10.79 -3.32
CA ARG A 272 -1.80 -11.68 -2.19
C ARG A 272 -0.72 -12.75 -2.12
N ARG A 273 -0.60 -13.39 -0.98
CA ARG A 273 0.24 -14.60 -0.86
C ARG A 273 -0.38 -15.75 -1.65
N HIS A 274 0.48 -16.54 -2.31
CA HIS A 274 0.04 -17.70 -3.09
C HIS A 274 0.01 -19.00 -2.28
N ASP A 275 0.72 -19.03 -1.15
CA ASP A 275 0.93 -20.23 -0.32
C ASP A 275 -0.07 -20.40 0.82
N ILE A 276 -1.01 -19.44 0.97
CA ILE A 276 -2.08 -19.50 1.98
C ILE A 276 -3.43 -19.22 1.30
N ALA A 277 -4.42 -20.04 1.61
CA ALA A 277 -5.80 -19.77 1.21
C ALA A 277 -6.34 -18.55 1.98
N PRO A 278 -7.04 -17.62 1.31
CA PRO A 278 -7.63 -16.47 1.98
C PRO A 278 -8.74 -16.92 2.97
N SER A 279 -8.91 -16.17 4.06
CA SER A 279 -10.10 -16.29 4.91
C SER A 279 -11.36 -15.91 4.13
N ALA A 280 -12.55 -16.28 4.62
CA ALA A 280 -13.81 -15.89 3.96
C ALA A 280 -13.97 -14.37 3.89
N ALA A 281 -13.54 -13.64 4.93
CA ALA A 281 -13.56 -12.17 4.93
C ALA A 281 -12.60 -11.59 3.88
N THR A 282 -11.39 -12.16 3.75
CA THR A 282 -10.41 -11.75 2.75
C THR A 282 -10.88 -12.07 1.33
N ALA A 283 -11.48 -13.24 1.10
CA ALA A 283 -12.06 -13.62 -0.20
C ALA A 283 -13.21 -12.69 -0.58
N ALA A 284 -14.10 -12.38 0.37
CA ALA A 284 -15.19 -11.42 0.15
C ALA A 284 -14.63 -10.02 -0.22
N MET A 285 -13.61 -9.52 0.51
CA MET A 285 -12.97 -8.24 0.19
C MET A 285 -12.41 -8.22 -1.24
N GLN A 286 -11.79 -9.31 -1.68
CA GLN A 286 -11.29 -9.44 -3.05
C GLN A 286 -12.42 -9.29 -4.09
N GLU A 287 -13.59 -9.90 -3.87
CA GLU A 287 -14.74 -9.75 -4.75
C GLU A 287 -15.28 -8.31 -4.77
N PHE A 288 -15.29 -7.61 -3.64
CA PHE A 288 -15.67 -6.19 -3.59
C PHE A 288 -14.68 -5.30 -4.33
N ILE A 289 -13.38 -5.59 -4.26
CA ILE A 289 -12.36 -4.89 -5.06
C ILE A 289 -12.66 -5.10 -6.56
N PHE A 290 -12.86 -6.33 -7.00
CA PHE A 290 -13.19 -6.65 -8.39
C PHE A 290 -14.45 -5.93 -8.86
N GLY A 291 -15.55 -6.02 -8.11
CA GLY A 291 -16.81 -5.38 -8.46
C GLY A 291 -16.72 -3.85 -8.51
N THR A 292 -15.87 -3.24 -7.69
CA THR A 292 -15.66 -1.79 -7.72
C THR A 292 -14.84 -1.39 -8.94
N VAL A 293 -13.80 -2.13 -9.28
CA VAL A 293 -13.01 -1.91 -10.51
C VAL A 293 -13.90 -2.01 -11.75
N ASP A 294 -14.77 -3.05 -11.83
CA ASP A 294 -15.69 -3.23 -12.94
C ASP A 294 -16.67 -2.05 -13.08
N ARG A 295 -17.16 -1.49 -11.97
CA ARG A 295 -18.02 -0.29 -11.99
C ARG A 295 -17.28 0.96 -12.44
N LEU A 296 -16.07 1.19 -11.96
CA LEU A 296 -15.27 2.36 -12.32
C LEU A 296 -14.90 2.38 -13.80
N ALA A 297 -14.62 1.22 -14.37
CA ALA A 297 -14.23 1.08 -15.78
C ALA A 297 -15.44 0.83 -16.72
N ALA A 298 -16.67 0.89 -16.21
CA ALA A 298 -17.87 0.65 -17.02
C ALA A 298 -18.02 1.70 -18.13
N PRO A 299 -18.52 1.29 -19.33
CA PRO A 299 -18.78 2.24 -20.41
C PRO A 299 -19.71 3.39 -19.96
N GLY A 300 -19.35 4.61 -20.30
CA GLY A 300 -20.12 5.82 -19.95
C GLY A 300 -19.69 6.49 -18.64
N THR A 301 -18.76 5.93 -17.88
CA THR A 301 -18.13 6.63 -16.76
C THR A 301 -17.10 7.66 -17.25
N GLU A 302 -16.78 8.66 -16.41
CA GLU A 302 -15.72 9.65 -16.71
C GLU A 302 -14.38 9.00 -16.98
N LEU A 303 -14.13 7.86 -16.34
CA LEU A 303 -12.88 7.10 -16.44
C LEU A 303 -12.80 6.13 -17.61
N ALA A 304 -13.89 5.80 -18.27
CA ALA A 304 -13.92 4.76 -19.31
C ALA A 304 -12.91 4.96 -20.45
N ARG A 305 -12.41 6.18 -20.65
CA ARG A 305 -11.37 6.51 -21.63
C ARG A 305 -9.94 6.48 -21.09
N LEU A 306 -9.78 6.53 -19.77
CA LEU A 306 -8.49 6.71 -19.07
C LEU A 306 -8.11 5.49 -18.25
N VAL A 307 -9.05 4.56 -18.05
CA VAL A 307 -8.87 3.32 -17.30
C VAL A 307 -9.34 2.13 -18.14
N THR A 308 -8.47 1.15 -18.29
CA THR A 308 -8.77 -0.09 -19.03
C THR A 308 -8.69 -1.27 -18.07
N PRO A 309 -9.79 -2.04 -17.88
CA PRO A 309 -9.74 -3.27 -17.11
C PRO A 309 -8.77 -4.25 -17.75
N THR A 310 -7.88 -4.86 -16.96
CA THR A 310 -6.94 -5.88 -17.44
C THR A 310 -7.42 -7.30 -17.16
N ARG A 311 -8.36 -7.45 -16.24
CA ARG A 311 -8.98 -8.74 -15.93
C ARG A 311 -9.90 -9.16 -17.08
N ARG A 312 -9.57 -10.28 -17.74
CA ARG A 312 -10.54 -10.95 -18.63
C ARG A 312 -11.57 -11.66 -17.75
N ARG A 313 -12.85 -11.43 -17.99
CA ARG A 313 -13.98 -12.13 -17.35
C ARG A 313 -13.90 -13.64 -17.59
#